data_b832e5d4a5f1b84af2bed607e1937354
#
_entry.id   b832e5d4a5f1b84af2bed607e1937354
#
_cell.length_a   1.000
_cell.length_b   1.000
_cell.length_c   1.000
_cell.angle_alpha   90.00
_cell.angle_beta   90.00
_cell.angle_gamma   90.00
#
_symmetry.space_group_name_H-M   'P 1'
#
loop_
_entity.id
_entity.type
_entity.pdbx_description
1 polymer ?
#
loop_
_entity_poly.entity_id
_entity_poly.type
_entity_poly.pdbx_seq_one_letter_code
_entity_poly.pdbx_strand_id
1 'polypeptide(L)' 'MKLYRTPAEYQAIVSTMPIQEVDGLFETFQNSTTRTAQETRIMNILEAEIERRIARWEVAYV' A
#
# COMPACT_ATOMS: atom_id res chain seq x y z
N MET A 1 -6.24 -21.23 -1.46
CA MET A 1 -5.30 -20.79 -0.45
C MET A 1 -5.80 -19.53 0.23
N LYS A 2 -5.64 -19.49 1.51
CA LYS A 2 -6.07 -18.33 2.23
C LYS A 2 -4.98 -17.32 2.30
N LEU A 3 -5.27 -16.16 1.83
CA LEU A 3 -4.33 -15.06 1.89
C LEU A 3 -4.78 -14.00 2.85
N TYR A 4 -5.73 -14.38 3.69
CA TYR A 4 -6.39 -13.36 4.47
C TYR A 4 -5.58 -13.02 5.69
N ARG A 5 -5.01 -11.85 5.63
CA ARG A 5 -4.37 -11.24 6.77
C ARG A 5 -5.25 -10.10 7.23
N THR A 6 -5.11 -9.73 8.47
CA THR A 6 -5.83 -8.57 8.97
C THR A 6 -5.26 -7.31 8.34
N PRO A 7 -6.02 -6.21 8.30
CA PRO A 7 -5.47 -4.95 7.81
C PRO A 7 -4.20 -4.54 8.54
N ALA A 8 -4.10 -4.82 9.83
CA ALA A 8 -2.90 -4.50 10.59
C ALA A 8 -1.69 -5.29 10.09
N GLU A 9 -1.90 -6.56 9.73
CA GLU A 9 -0.82 -7.38 9.19
C GLU A 9 -0.34 -6.89 7.84
N TYR A 10 -1.28 -6.53 6.96
CA TYR A 10 -0.92 -5.96 5.66
C TYR A 10 -0.15 -4.66 5.84
N GLN A 11 -0.59 -3.83 6.76
CA GLN A 11 0.08 -2.57 7.00
C GLN A 11 1.50 -2.78 7.50
N ALA A 12 1.70 -3.76 8.36
CA ALA A 12 3.03 -4.08 8.87
C ALA A 12 3.95 -4.56 7.74
N ILE A 13 3.43 -5.41 6.85
CA ILE A 13 4.21 -5.90 5.72
C ILE A 13 4.57 -4.75 4.79
N VAL A 14 3.58 -3.94 4.45
CA VAL A 14 3.77 -2.83 3.52
C VAL A 14 4.76 -1.82 4.07
N SER A 15 4.77 -1.59 5.37
CA SER A 15 5.67 -0.62 5.99
C SER A 15 7.13 -1.01 5.87
N THR A 16 7.43 -2.29 5.62
CA THR A 16 8.79 -2.77 5.46
C THR A 16 9.20 -2.92 4.01
N MET A 17 8.29 -2.70 3.06
CA MET A 17 8.58 -2.88 1.65
C MET A 17 9.31 -1.67 1.07
N PRO A 18 10.21 -1.88 0.10
CA PRO A 18 10.79 -0.74 -0.62
C PRO A 18 9.72 0.05 -1.34
N ILE A 19 9.97 1.35 -1.50
CA ILE A 19 8.99 2.25 -2.12
C ILE A 19 8.62 1.80 -3.53
N GLN A 20 9.56 1.25 -4.28
CA GLN A 20 9.29 0.79 -5.64
C GLN A 20 8.26 -0.34 -5.64
N GLU A 21 8.35 -1.24 -4.67
CA GLU A 21 7.37 -2.32 -4.56
C GLU A 21 6.00 -1.82 -4.15
N VAL A 22 5.95 -0.91 -3.18
CA VAL A 22 4.70 -0.34 -2.72
C VAL A 22 4.01 0.38 -3.88
N ASP A 23 4.75 1.21 -4.58
CA ASP A 23 4.22 1.98 -5.69
C ASP A 23 3.76 1.08 -6.83
N GLY A 24 4.55 0.06 -7.15
CA GLY A 24 4.20 -0.89 -8.20
C GLY A 24 2.93 -1.67 -7.88
N LEU A 25 2.78 -2.12 -6.64
CA LEU A 25 1.58 -2.82 -6.24
C LEU A 25 0.36 -1.90 -6.25
N PHE A 26 0.51 -0.68 -5.78
CA PHE A 26 -0.57 0.28 -5.79
C PHE A 26 -1.04 0.53 -7.23
N GLU A 27 -0.11 0.73 -8.13
CA GLU A 27 -0.43 0.96 -9.53
C GLU A 27 -1.13 -0.25 -10.15
N THR A 28 -0.67 -1.46 -9.83
CA THR A 28 -1.29 -2.68 -10.32
C THR A 28 -2.74 -2.77 -9.87
N PHE A 29 -3.02 -2.53 -8.59
CA PHE A 29 -4.38 -2.56 -8.09
C PHE A 29 -5.22 -1.43 -8.65
N GLN A 30 -4.63 -0.26 -8.80
CA GLN A 30 -5.34 0.91 -9.31
C GLN A 30 -5.80 0.69 -10.74
N ASN A 31 -4.99 0.01 -11.54
CA ASN A 31 -5.30 -0.23 -12.96
C ASN A 31 -6.20 -1.44 -13.16
N SER A 32 -6.45 -2.22 -12.13
CA SER A 32 -7.32 -3.37 -12.24
C SER A 32 -8.78 -2.93 -12.32
N THR A 33 -9.52 -3.48 -13.29
CA THR A 33 -10.92 -3.16 -13.44
C THR A 33 -11.82 -4.15 -12.71
N THR A 34 -11.23 -5.22 -12.15
CA THR A 34 -12.00 -6.28 -11.51
C THR A 34 -11.62 -6.44 -10.04
N ARG A 35 -11.30 -5.34 -9.39
CA ARG A 35 -10.89 -5.38 -7.98
C ARG A 35 -11.99 -5.92 -7.10
N THR A 36 -11.61 -6.83 -6.20
CA THR A 36 -12.51 -7.27 -5.14
C THR A 36 -12.49 -6.25 -4.01
N ALA A 37 -13.43 -6.41 -3.07
CA ALA A 37 -13.46 -5.54 -1.90
C ALA A 37 -12.17 -5.66 -1.09
N GLN A 38 -11.62 -6.87 -1.00
CA GLN A 38 -10.36 -7.07 -0.27
C GLN A 38 -9.20 -6.39 -0.96
N GLU A 39 -9.14 -6.48 -2.28
CA GLU A 39 -8.09 -5.82 -3.04
C GLU A 39 -8.17 -4.30 -2.90
N THR A 40 -9.38 -3.78 -2.84
CA THR A 40 -9.58 -2.35 -2.62
C THR A 40 -9.04 -1.93 -1.25
N ARG A 41 -9.25 -2.76 -0.23
CA ARG A 41 -8.72 -2.47 1.10
C ARG A 41 -7.19 -2.48 1.10
N ILE A 42 -6.59 -3.44 0.41
CA ILE A 42 -5.13 -3.51 0.30
C ILE A 42 -4.62 -2.27 -0.43
N MET A 43 -5.30 -1.87 -1.49
CA MET A 43 -4.93 -0.66 -2.23
C MET A 43 -4.96 0.58 -1.32
N ASN A 44 -5.96 0.68 -0.48
CA ASN A 44 -6.06 1.81 0.46
C ASN A 44 -4.91 1.80 1.46
N ILE A 45 -4.49 0.63 1.90
CA ILE A 45 -3.33 0.51 2.79
C ILE A 45 -2.07 0.96 2.09
N LEU A 46 -1.89 0.56 0.84
CA LEU A 46 -0.74 0.98 0.05
C LEU A 46 -0.73 2.50 -0.15
N GLU A 47 -1.87 3.06 -0.46
CA GLU A 47 -1.99 4.50 -0.64
C GLU A 47 -1.62 5.26 0.62
N ALA A 48 -2.13 4.81 1.76
CA ALA A 48 -1.83 5.45 3.03
C ALA A 48 -0.34 5.39 3.35
N GLU A 49 0.32 4.29 3.00
CA GLU A 49 1.74 4.16 3.22
C GLU A 49 2.53 5.11 2.31
N ILE A 50 2.13 5.22 1.06
CA ILE A 50 2.78 6.13 0.13
C ILE A 50 2.66 7.57 0.65
N GLU A 51 1.49 7.96 1.07
CA GLU A 51 1.26 9.30 1.60
C GLU A 51 2.10 9.58 2.84
N ARG A 52 2.23 8.58 3.71
CA ARG A 52 3.05 8.71 4.91
C ARG A 52 4.52 8.94 4.56
N ARG A 53 5.01 8.23 3.54
CA ARG A 53 6.40 8.37 3.12
C ARG A 53 6.65 9.71 2.46
N ILE A 54 5.71 10.19 1.66
CA ILE A 54 5.81 11.49 1.03
C ILE A 54 5.86 12.58 2.09
N ALA A 55 4.99 12.50 3.08
CA ALA A 55 4.97 13.48 4.16
C ALA A 55 6.30 13.50 4.91
N ARG A 56 6.90 12.33 5.11
CA ARG A 56 8.20 12.22 5.77
C ARG A 56 9.29 12.87 4.95
N TRP A 57 9.25 12.68 3.64
CA TRP A 57 10.24 13.28 2.74
C TRP A 57 10.14 14.79 2.73
N GLU A 58 8.92 15.31 2.72
CA GLU A 58 8.71 16.75 2.77
C GLU A 58 9.31 17.34 4.04
N VAL A 59 9.10 16.67 5.16
CA VAL A 59 9.66 17.12 6.44
C VAL A 59 11.19 17.05 6.38
N ALA A 60 11.74 16.04 5.73
CA ALA A 60 13.18 15.86 5.65
C ALA A 60 13.86 16.93 4.82
N TYR A 61 13.15 17.52 3.88
CA TYR A 61 13.71 18.55 3.01
C TYR A 61 13.53 19.96 3.54
N VAL A 62 12.80 20.11 4.59
CA VAL A 62 12.61 21.41 5.21
C VAL A 62 13.62 21.67 6.35
#